data_fcef6253fe1405117b82333b74ea0a9e
#
_entry.id   fcef6253fe1405117b82333b74ea0a9e
#
_cell.length_a   1.000
_cell.length_b   1.000
_cell.length_c   1.000
_cell.angle_alpha   90.00
_cell.angle_beta   90.00
_cell.angle_gamma   90.00
#
_symmetry.space_group_name_H-M   'P 1'
#
loop_
_entity.id
_entity.type
_entity.pdbx_description
1 polymer ?
#
loop_
_entity_poly.entity_id
_entity_poly.type
_entity_poly.pdbx_seq_one_letter_code
_entity_poly.pdbx_strand_id
1 'polypeptide(L)'
;GFGAVSPRMAQVEEINSLIPENANVETDLTLLAYLIPDHEVYWVGSAKGVAVDYVVVDQRGAAWGDQKNVEAVSYAQGAHPGSTYKLIYNSGGFQVAQRVN
;
A
#
# COMPACT_ATOMS: atom_id res chain seq x y z
N GLY A 1 -5.94 -22.21 14.88
CA GLY A 1 -6.77 -23.31 14.45
C GLY A 1 -7.16 -23.17 13.01
N PHE A 2 -7.77 -24.19 12.46
CA PHE A 2 -8.23 -24.15 11.08
C PHE A 2 -9.26 -23.05 10.92
N GLY A 3 -9.08 -22.27 9.86
CA GLY A 3 -9.99 -21.17 9.56
C GLY A 3 -9.76 -19.91 10.35
N ALA A 4 -8.83 -19.91 11.29
CA ALA A 4 -8.51 -18.70 12.03
C ALA A 4 -7.65 -17.79 11.16
N VAL A 5 -8.12 -16.58 10.94
CA VAL A 5 -7.38 -15.56 10.17
C VAL A 5 -6.80 -14.59 11.18
N SER A 6 -5.48 -14.34 11.08
CA SER A 6 -4.85 -13.38 11.98
C SER A 6 -5.43 -11.97 11.72
N PRO A 7 -5.41 -11.09 12.74
CA PRO A 7 -5.88 -9.72 12.54
C PRO A 7 -5.18 -9.00 11.39
N ARG A 8 -3.88 -9.27 11.18
CA ARG A 8 -3.15 -8.65 10.07
C ARG A 8 -3.66 -9.15 8.72
N MET A 9 -3.95 -10.45 8.60
CA MET A 9 -4.50 -11.01 7.35
C MET A 9 -5.88 -10.44 7.06
N ALA A 10 -6.72 -10.30 8.08
CA ALA A 10 -8.03 -9.70 7.89
C ALA A 10 -7.92 -8.27 7.37
N GLN A 11 -6.95 -7.52 7.89
CA GLN A 11 -6.71 -6.15 7.44
C GLN A 11 -6.19 -6.11 6.00
N VAL A 12 -5.29 -7.03 5.62
CA VAL A 12 -4.80 -7.11 4.24
C VAL A 12 -5.94 -7.42 3.28
N GLU A 13 -6.82 -8.34 3.64
CA GLU A 13 -7.99 -8.66 2.82
C GLU A 13 -8.92 -7.46 2.68
N GLU A 14 -9.11 -6.72 3.76
CA GLU A 14 -9.91 -5.49 3.75
C GLU A 14 -9.30 -4.45 2.82
N ILE A 15 -7.99 -4.25 2.90
CA ILE A 15 -7.27 -3.33 2.01
C ILE A 15 -7.43 -3.75 0.56
N ASN A 16 -7.25 -5.05 0.28
CA ASN A 16 -7.38 -5.55 -1.08
C ASN A 16 -8.78 -5.30 -1.64
N SER A 17 -9.79 -5.38 -0.80
CA SER A 17 -11.18 -5.10 -1.21
C SER A 17 -11.43 -3.63 -1.52
N LEU A 18 -10.65 -2.72 -0.93
CA LEU A 18 -10.80 -1.29 -1.19
C LEU A 18 -10.22 -0.86 -2.52
N ILE A 19 -9.28 -1.65 -3.07
CA ILE A 19 -8.55 -1.29 -4.27
C ILE A 19 -9.21 -1.93 -5.48
N PRO A 20 -9.64 -1.15 -6.48
CA PRO A 20 -10.25 -1.71 -7.69
C PRO A 20 -9.33 -2.67 -8.42
N GLU A 21 -9.90 -3.69 -9.06
CA GLU A 21 -9.14 -4.58 -9.91
C GLU A 21 -8.42 -3.79 -11.00
N ASN A 22 -7.22 -4.22 -11.34
CA ASN A 22 -6.40 -3.61 -12.36
C ASN A 22 -5.87 -2.21 -12.01
N ALA A 23 -6.05 -1.76 -10.78
CA ALA A 23 -5.44 -0.52 -10.33
C ALA A 23 -3.91 -0.69 -10.23
N ASN A 24 -3.19 0.40 -10.46
CA ASN A 24 -1.74 0.43 -10.25
C ASN A 24 -1.46 0.70 -8.78
N VAL A 25 -0.74 -0.20 -8.14
CA VAL A 25 -0.46 -0.15 -6.69
C VAL A 25 1.03 -0.20 -6.45
N GLU A 26 1.52 0.73 -5.65
CA GLU A 26 2.89 0.66 -5.13
C GLU A 26 2.83 0.26 -3.67
N THR A 27 3.61 -0.73 -3.26
CA THR A 27 3.56 -1.25 -1.90
C THR A 27 4.92 -1.76 -1.45
N ASP A 28 5.08 -1.96 -0.15
CA ASP A 28 6.27 -2.62 0.38
C ASP A 28 6.19 -4.13 0.17
N LEU A 29 7.35 -4.79 0.31
CA LEU A 29 7.47 -6.22 -0.01
C LEU A 29 6.55 -7.09 0.83
N THR A 30 6.27 -6.68 2.07
CA THR A 30 5.47 -7.48 2.98
C THR A 30 4.08 -7.78 2.42
N LEU A 31 3.51 -6.81 1.71
CA LEU A 31 2.15 -6.92 1.19
C LEU A 31 2.07 -7.39 -0.26
N LEU A 32 3.20 -7.41 -0.96
CA LEU A 32 3.23 -7.66 -2.40
C LEU A 32 2.55 -8.96 -2.79
N ALA A 33 2.84 -10.03 -2.06
CA ALA A 33 2.32 -11.37 -2.37
C ALA A 33 0.80 -11.46 -2.26
N TYR A 34 0.19 -10.60 -1.48
CA TYR A 34 -1.26 -10.62 -1.28
C TYR A 34 -2.01 -9.77 -2.30
N LEU A 35 -1.31 -8.84 -2.96
CA LEU A 35 -1.95 -7.91 -3.88
C LEU A 35 -1.80 -8.31 -5.34
N ILE A 36 -0.78 -9.11 -5.67
CA ILE A 36 -0.43 -9.44 -7.05
C ILE A 36 -1.58 -9.98 -7.89
N PRO A 37 -2.41 -10.93 -7.42
CA PRO A 37 -3.40 -11.53 -8.33
C PRO A 37 -4.39 -10.54 -8.93
N ASP A 38 -4.69 -9.46 -8.21
CA ASP A 38 -5.80 -8.59 -8.58
C ASP A 38 -5.38 -7.21 -9.08
N HIS A 39 -4.08 -6.88 -8.98
CA HIS A 39 -3.62 -5.52 -9.24
C HIS A 39 -2.30 -5.50 -9.99
N GLU A 40 -2.01 -4.37 -10.66
CA GLU A 40 -0.67 -4.07 -11.15
C GLU A 40 0.17 -3.57 -9.97
N VAL A 41 1.08 -4.40 -9.48
CA VAL A 41 1.78 -4.14 -8.23
C VAL A 41 3.25 -3.78 -8.48
N TYR A 42 3.68 -2.70 -7.86
CA TYR A 42 5.06 -2.21 -7.90
C TYR A 42 5.65 -2.19 -6.50
N TRP A 43 6.91 -2.58 -6.39
CA TRP A 43 7.68 -2.43 -5.17
C TRP A 43 7.93 -0.94 -4.89
N VAL A 44 7.93 -0.54 -3.60
CA VAL A 44 8.21 0.85 -3.25
C VAL A 44 9.55 1.30 -3.85
N GLY A 45 9.51 2.44 -4.51
CA GLY A 45 10.68 3.01 -5.18
C GLY A 45 10.92 2.52 -6.60
N SER A 46 10.18 1.51 -7.09
CA SER A 46 10.39 0.97 -8.44
C SER A 46 9.31 1.34 -9.43
N ALA A 47 8.36 2.18 -9.06
CA ALA A 47 7.28 2.64 -9.95
C ALA A 47 7.62 3.96 -10.65
N LYS A 48 8.86 4.12 -11.07
CA LYS A 48 9.29 5.37 -11.70
C LYS A 48 8.58 5.58 -13.03
N GLY A 49 8.04 6.77 -13.21
CA GLY A 49 7.32 7.11 -14.43
C GLY A 49 5.91 6.55 -14.52
N VAL A 50 5.47 5.80 -13.52
CA VAL A 50 4.11 5.29 -13.46
C VAL A 50 3.31 6.12 -12.46
N ALA A 51 2.16 6.63 -12.90
CA ALA A 51 1.26 7.34 -12.00
C ALA A 51 0.45 6.30 -11.24
N VAL A 52 0.95 5.91 -10.05
CA VAL A 52 0.27 4.88 -9.27
C VAL A 52 -1.03 5.42 -8.66
N ASP A 53 -2.05 4.58 -8.67
CA ASP A 53 -3.38 4.95 -8.17
C ASP A 53 -3.47 4.82 -6.66
N TYR A 54 -2.74 3.85 -6.10
CA TYR A 54 -2.75 3.55 -4.67
C TYR A 54 -1.35 3.28 -4.17
N VAL A 55 -1.09 3.71 -2.94
CA VAL A 55 0.14 3.35 -2.23
C VAL A 55 -0.28 2.68 -0.92
N VAL A 56 0.20 1.46 -0.71
CA VAL A 56 -0.10 0.67 0.48
C VAL A 56 1.17 0.50 1.29
N VAL A 57 1.13 0.91 2.55
CA VAL A 57 2.28 0.91 3.44
C VAL A 57 1.99 0.04 4.65
N ASP A 58 2.90 -0.89 4.95
CA ASP A 58 2.98 -1.56 6.24
C ASP A 58 4.03 -0.80 7.05
N GLN A 59 3.60 0.04 7.99
CA GLN A 59 4.50 0.88 8.76
C GLN A 59 5.50 0.09 9.60
N ARG A 60 5.24 -1.19 9.81
CA ARG A 60 6.12 -2.11 10.54
C ARG A 60 6.98 -2.93 9.62
N GLY A 61 6.89 -2.70 8.31
CA GLY A 61 7.60 -3.49 7.32
C GLY A 61 9.09 -3.22 7.29
N ALA A 62 9.86 -4.25 6.93
CA ALA A 62 11.31 -4.15 6.84
C ALA A 62 11.78 -3.21 5.72
N ALA A 63 10.92 -2.92 4.75
CA ALA A 63 11.25 -2.03 3.64
C ALA A 63 11.69 -0.64 4.10
N TRP A 64 11.24 -0.22 5.27
CA TRP A 64 11.50 1.13 5.77
C TRP A 64 12.75 1.23 6.65
N GLY A 65 13.38 0.10 6.96
CA GLY A 65 14.60 0.08 7.77
C GLY A 65 14.36 0.72 9.14
N ASP A 66 15.14 1.74 9.44
CA ASP A 66 15.03 2.45 10.72
C ASP A 66 13.97 3.55 10.71
N GLN A 67 13.35 3.82 9.57
CA GLN A 67 12.26 4.79 9.51
C GLN A 67 11.05 4.24 10.23
N LYS A 68 10.46 5.06 11.10
CA LYS A 68 9.28 4.66 11.85
C LYS A 68 8.08 5.48 11.41
N ASN A 69 6.92 4.84 11.41
CA ASN A 69 5.65 5.52 11.12
C ASN A 69 5.65 6.21 9.75
N VAL A 70 6.15 5.51 8.73
CA VAL A 70 6.09 6.03 7.37
C VAL A 70 4.63 6.22 7.00
N GLU A 71 4.29 7.43 6.56
CA GLU A 71 2.92 7.74 6.16
C GLU A 71 2.74 7.56 4.67
N ALA A 72 1.69 6.83 4.27
CA ALA A 72 1.44 6.51 2.88
C ALA A 72 1.28 7.77 2.01
N VAL A 73 0.57 8.77 2.50
CA VAL A 73 0.36 10.02 1.75
C VAL A 73 1.68 10.75 1.54
N SER A 74 2.46 10.92 2.60
CA SER A 74 3.74 11.63 2.51
C SER A 74 4.71 10.91 1.57
N TYR A 75 4.80 9.57 1.71
CA TYR A 75 5.63 8.78 0.82
C TYR A 75 5.17 8.93 -0.63
N ALA A 76 3.87 8.79 -0.88
CA ALA A 76 3.32 8.82 -2.23
C ALA A 76 3.58 10.17 -2.93
N GLN A 77 3.38 11.25 -2.22
CA GLN A 77 3.59 12.59 -2.80
C GLN A 77 5.06 12.87 -3.06
N GLY A 78 5.95 12.34 -2.22
CA GLY A 78 7.38 12.45 -2.46
C GLY A 78 7.87 11.61 -3.63
N ALA A 79 7.32 10.40 -3.77
CA ALA A 79 7.72 9.47 -4.83
C ALA A 79 7.10 9.83 -6.18
N HIS A 80 5.95 10.48 -6.19
CA HIS A 80 5.20 10.81 -7.39
C HIS A 80 4.87 12.31 -7.45
N PRO A 81 5.89 13.15 -7.69
CA PRO A 81 5.68 14.61 -7.75
C PRO A 81 4.64 14.96 -8.80
N GLY A 82 3.77 15.89 -8.47
CA GLY A 82 2.69 16.29 -9.39
C GLY A 82 1.39 15.54 -9.17
N SER A 83 1.41 14.47 -8.37
CA SER A 83 0.19 13.75 -7.97
C SER A 83 -0.19 14.13 -6.55
N THR A 84 -1.48 14.11 -6.28
CA THR A 84 -2.03 14.36 -4.96
C THR A 84 -2.71 13.10 -4.45
N TYR A 85 -2.51 12.80 -3.18
CA TYR A 85 -3.03 11.58 -2.55
C TYR A 85 -3.84 11.92 -1.30
N LYS A 86 -4.82 11.08 -1.00
CA LYS A 86 -5.54 11.16 0.28
C LYS A 86 -5.45 9.83 1.00
N LEU A 87 -5.48 9.87 2.32
CA LEU A 87 -5.47 8.68 3.16
C LEU A 87 -6.89 8.09 3.17
N ILE A 88 -7.02 6.83 2.75
CA ILE A 88 -8.33 6.16 2.73
C ILE A 88 -8.43 4.99 3.71
N TYR A 89 -7.30 4.59 4.30
CA TYR A 89 -7.27 3.50 5.27
C TYR A 89 -6.10 3.71 6.23
N ASN A 90 -6.35 3.54 7.51
CA ASN A 90 -5.31 3.66 8.52
C ASN A 90 -5.70 2.80 9.72
N SER A 91 -5.18 1.58 9.79
CA SER A 91 -5.52 0.66 10.86
C SER A 91 -4.43 -0.39 11.02
N GLY A 92 -4.11 -0.71 12.25
CA GLY A 92 -3.19 -1.80 12.59
C GLY A 92 -1.78 -1.66 12.05
N GLY A 93 -1.33 -0.43 11.78
CA GLY A 93 -0.03 -0.17 11.20
C GLY A 93 -0.04 -0.19 9.67
N PHE A 94 -1.19 -0.45 9.04
CA PHE A 94 -1.34 -0.33 7.60
C PHE A 94 -1.95 1.00 7.22
N GLN A 95 -1.46 1.58 6.13
CA GLN A 95 -2.05 2.78 5.56
C GLN A 95 -2.20 2.63 4.05
N VAL A 96 -3.27 3.21 3.53
CA VAL A 96 -3.51 3.26 2.08
C VAL A 96 -3.77 4.70 1.68
N ALA A 97 -3.02 5.15 0.68
CA ALA A 97 -3.22 6.45 0.06
C ALA A 97 -3.76 6.25 -1.36
N GLN A 98 -4.75 7.04 -1.73
CA GLN A 98 -5.36 7.01 -3.04
C GLN A 98 -5.05 8.30 -3.79
N ARG A 99 -4.63 8.18 -5.04
CA ARG A 99 -4.41 9.34 -5.90
C ARG A 99 -5.77 9.98 -6.21
N VAL A 100 -5.80 11.32 -6.11
CA VAL A 100 -7.04 12.08 -6.30
C VAL A 100 -6.98 13.06 -7.48
N ASN A 101 -5.92 13.03 -8.24
CA ASN A 101 -5.84 13.86 -9.45
C ASN A 101 -5.12 13.17 -10.59
#